data_784e29acf7a1fca70b663b325581ff13
#
_entry.id   784e29acf7a1fca70b663b325581ff13
#
_cell.length_a   1.000
_cell.length_b   1.000
_cell.length_c   1.000
_cell.angle_alpha   90.00
_cell.angle_beta   90.00
_cell.angle_gamma   90.00
#
_symmetry.space_group_name_H-M   'P 1'
#
loop_
_entity.id
_entity.type
_entity.pdbx_description
1 polymer ?
#
loop_
_entity_poly.entity_id
_entity_poly.type
_entity_poly.pdbx_seq_one_letter_code
_entity_poly.pdbx_strand_id
1 'polypeptide(L)'
;MKVLNLIHAYPPLHHAGAEWMVHEMNKFLVDQGHSVDVLLPISGLKDYEFEGVNVKGDFYPGNREFIKNADIIISHLDRAGKAFNLCELYKKPFVFVVHNTNPMNILKYKPQVRRYVVYNSEYTKKDMNYPCPGVVVHPPVDGKRYKVGRRGSKLTLVNLFHRKGTATFQQIARLMPDRDFLGVEGGYGKQEKDVIKNVTYMENTPDMKKVYSQTRILLMPSLYESYGRTAVEALVSGIPVIAAPTPGLKESLGEAGIFCDAEKPAEWVEAIKKLDDPEVYKAQSKKCTERFKAIEAEREKELKGFESFLFDIYEHKI
;
A
#
# COMPACT_ATOMS: atom_id res chain seq x y z
N MET A 1 -4.39 -24.71 3.11
CA MET A 1 -5.70 -24.00 3.15
C MET A 1 -6.08 -23.48 1.77
N LYS A 2 -7.38 -23.31 1.53
CA LYS A 2 -7.92 -22.63 0.35
C LYS A 2 -8.38 -21.22 0.77
N VAL A 3 -7.65 -20.20 0.35
CA VAL A 3 -7.93 -18.81 0.67
C VAL A 3 -8.58 -18.14 -0.54
N LEU A 4 -9.73 -17.52 -0.33
CA LEU A 4 -10.45 -16.80 -1.37
C LEU A 4 -10.45 -15.30 -1.08
N ASN A 5 -9.97 -14.50 -2.03
CA ASN A 5 -10.06 -13.06 -1.96
C ASN A 5 -11.24 -12.55 -2.79
N LEU A 6 -12.19 -11.87 -2.16
CA LEU A 6 -13.30 -11.18 -2.83
C LEU A 6 -13.00 -9.67 -2.81
N ILE A 7 -12.43 -9.16 -3.89
CA ILE A 7 -11.90 -7.78 -3.97
C ILE A 7 -12.31 -7.10 -5.28
N HIS A 8 -12.10 -5.78 -5.38
CA HIS A 8 -12.61 -5.01 -6.51
C HIS A 8 -11.62 -4.93 -7.69
N ALA A 9 -10.32 -5.03 -7.43
CA ALA A 9 -9.25 -4.91 -8.41
C ALA A 9 -8.02 -5.70 -7.97
N TYR A 10 -7.16 -6.09 -8.92
CA TYR A 10 -5.95 -6.88 -8.66
C TYR A 10 -4.87 -6.63 -9.72
N PRO A 11 -3.57 -6.74 -9.37
CA PRO A 11 -2.49 -6.69 -10.35
C PRO A 11 -2.59 -7.82 -11.39
N PRO A 12 -2.08 -7.66 -12.60
CA PRO A 12 -1.46 -6.45 -13.14
C PRO A 12 -2.45 -5.42 -13.70
N LEU A 13 -3.76 -5.65 -13.59
CA LEU A 13 -4.79 -4.79 -14.20
C LEU A 13 -4.97 -3.46 -13.45
N HIS A 14 -4.63 -3.42 -12.17
CA HIS A 14 -4.75 -2.22 -11.33
C HIS A 14 -3.53 -2.07 -10.40
N HIS A 15 -3.00 -0.85 -10.32
CA HIS A 15 -1.78 -0.56 -9.59
C HIS A 15 -2.01 0.51 -8.52
N ALA A 16 -2.43 0.08 -7.32
CA ALA A 16 -2.47 0.92 -6.14
C ALA A 16 -1.99 0.15 -4.90
N GLY A 17 -1.71 0.86 -3.81
CA GLY A 17 -1.03 0.28 -2.64
C GLY A 17 -1.79 -0.83 -1.94
N ALA A 18 -3.13 -0.75 -1.92
CA ALA A 18 -3.99 -1.75 -1.26
C ALA A 18 -3.95 -3.09 -2.01
N GLU A 19 -4.06 -3.06 -3.34
CA GLU A 19 -4.02 -4.24 -4.20
C GLU A 19 -2.66 -4.92 -4.14
N TRP A 20 -1.58 -4.14 -4.17
CA TRP A 20 -0.22 -4.67 -4.01
C TRP A 20 0.02 -5.28 -2.63
N MET A 21 -0.51 -4.70 -1.56
CA MET A 21 -0.43 -5.31 -0.24
C MET A 21 -1.08 -6.70 -0.22
N VAL A 22 -2.32 -6.80 -0.71
CA VAL A 22 -3.03 -8.09 -0.76
C VAL A 22 -2.31 -9.07 -1.68
N HIS A 23 -1.78 -8.62 -2.81
CA HIS A 23 -1.01 -9.47 -3.70
C HIS A 23 0.23 -10.08 -3.05
N GLU A 24 1.04 -9.25 -2.38
CA GLU A 24 2.26 -9.75 -1.68
C GLU A 24 1.92 -10.74 -0.55
N MET A 25 0.81 -10.51 0.17
CA MET A 25 0.30 -11.47 1.16
C MET A 25 -0.15 -12.78 0.49
N ASN A 26 -0.89 -12.70 -0.61
CA ASN A 26 -1.36 -13.85 -1.38
C ASN A 26 -0.19 -14.66 -1.97
N LYS A 27 0.78 -13.95 -2.56
CA LYS A 27 1.99 -14.57 -3.09
C LYS A 27 2.76 -15.33 -2.01
N PHE A 28 2.92 -14.73 -0.84
CA PHE A 28 3.54 -15.41 0.30
C PHE A 28 2.79 -16.70 0.65
N LEU A 29 1.45 -16.69 0.72
CA LEU A 29 0.67 -17.89 0.99
C LEU A 29 0.84 -18.97 -0.08
N VAL A 30 0.89 -18.58 -1.36
CA VAL A 30 1.18 -19.51 -2.47
C VAL A 30 2.57 -20.12 -2.32
N ASP A 31 3.58 -19.31 -1.99
CA ASP A 31 4.95 -19.77 -1.77
C ASP A 31 5.06 -20.74 -0.56
N GLN A 32 4.12 -20.68 0.40
CA GLN A 32 3.97 -21.63 1.50
C GLN A 32 3.10 -22.86 1.16
N GLY A 33 2.66 -23.01 -0.11
CA GLY A 33 1.89 -24.17 -0.58
C GLY A 33 0.38 -24.09 -0.35
N HIS A 34 -0.17 -22.90 -0.07
CA HIS A 34 -1.60 -22.69 0.01
C HIS A 34 -2.22 -22.43 -1.37
N SER A 35 -3.50 -22.81 -1.54
CA SER A 35 -4.28 -22.42 -2.73
C SER A 35 -4.89 -21.06 -2.50
N VAL A 36 -4.63 -20.13 -3.41
CA VAL A 36 -5.15 -18.75 -3.32
C VAL A 36 -5.87 -18.38 -4.63
N ASP A 37 -7.14 -18.08 -4.49
CA ASP A 37 -7.98 -17.58 -5.59
C ASP A 37 -8.43 -16.14 -5.32
N VAL A 38 -8.52 -15.35 -6.38
CA VAL A 38 -9.04 -13.97 -6.35
C VAL A 38 -10.24 -13.90 -7.29
N LEU A 39 -11.37 -13.41 -6.79
CA LEU A 39 -12.56 -13.15 -7.60
C LEU A 39 -12.79 -11.62 -7.70
N LEU A 40 -12.85 -11.14 -8.94
CA LEU A 40 -13.11 -9.74 -9.28
C LEU A 40 -14.53 -9.56 -9.82
N PRO A 41 -15.24 -8.47 -9.48
CA PRO A 41 -16.58 -8.20 -9.99
C PRO A 41 -16.53 -7.59 -11.40
N ILE A 42 -15.79 -8.24 -12.30
CA ILE A 42 -15.59 -7.80 -13.69
C ILE A 42 -16.20 -8.86 -14.60
N SER A 43 -17.36 -8.54 -15.21
CA SER A 43 -18.00 -9.44 -16.15
C SER A 43 -17.16 -9.61 -17.41
N GLY A 44 -17.04 -10.85 -17.88
CA GLY A 44 -16.28 -11.18 -19.10
C GLY A 44 -14.76 -11.08 -18.95
N LEU A 45 -14.24 -10.88 -17.73
CA LEU A 45 -12.80 -10.97 -17.50
C LEU A 45 -12.31 -12.38 -17.81
N LYS A 46 -11.35 -12.50 -18.72
CA LYS A 46 -10.65 -13.76 -18.96
C LYS A 46 -9.80 -14.11 -17.75
N ASP A 47 -9.95 -15.34 -17.25
CA ASP A 47 -9.13 -15.85 -16.14
C ASP A 47 -7.64 -15.72 -16.45
N TYR A 48 -6.86 -15.35 -15.45
CA TYR A 48 -5.41 -15.27 -15.56
C TYR A 48 -4.74 -15.71 -14.25
N GLU A 49 -3.46 -16.02 -14.35
CA GLU A 49 -2.59 -16.22 -13.19
C GLU A 49 -1.59 -15.07 -13.07
N PHE A 50 -1.37 -14.61 -11.87
CA PHE A 50 -0.36 -13.59 -11.60
C PHE A 50 0.50 -14.00 -10.40
N GLU A 51 1.76 -14.34 -10.66
CA GLU A 51 2.75 -14.82 -9.66
C GLU A 51 2.20 -15.96 -8.77
N GLY A 52 1.57 -16.96 -9.40
CA GLY A 52 1.02 -18.14 -8.74
C GLY A 52 -0.38 -17.94 -8.13
N VAL A 53 -0.94 -16.75 -8.18
CA VAL A 53 -2.30 -16.45 -7.70
C VAL A 53 -3.28 -16.52 -8.86
N ASN A 54 -4.33 -17.35 -8.73
CA ASN A 54 -5.38 -17.45 -9.73
C ASN A 54 -6.37 -16.30 -9.63
N VAL A 55 -6.64 -15.60 -10.72
CA VAL A 55 -7.57 -14.47 -10.77
C VAL A 55 -8.69 -14.75 -11.74
N LYS A 56 -9.92 -14.56 -11.29
CA LYS A 56 -11.14 -14.85 -12.06
C LYS A 56 -12.10 -13.67 -12.03
N GLY A 57 -12.86 -13.54 -13.10
CA GLY A 57 -13.97 -12.59 -13.22
C GLY A 57 -15.31 -13.14 -12.69
N ASP A 58 -16.35 -12.36 -12.84
CA ASP A 58 -17.74 -12.72 -12.49
C ASP A 58 -17.92 -13.35 -11.12
N PHE A 59 -17.55 -12.60 -10.12
CA PHE A 59 -17.46 -13.11 -8.78
C PHE A 59 -18.81 -13.56 -8.15
N TYR A 60 -19.97 -13.15 -8.66
CA TYR A 60 -21.27 -13.65 -8.20
C TYR A 60 -22.40 -13.31 -9.18
N PRO A 61 -23.34 -14.27 -9.46
CA PRO A 61 -23.51 -15.60 -8.84
C PRO A 61 -22.69 -16.74 -9.48
N GLY A 62 -21.93 -16.49 -10.55
CA GLY A 62 -21.28 -17.53 -11.36
C GLY A 62 -20.28 -18.41 -10.59
N ASN A 63 -19.56 -17.82 -9.63
CA ASN A 63 -18.44 -18.47 -8.94
C ASN A 63 -18.79 -19.00 -7.53
N ARG A 64 -20.04 -19.47 -7.31
CA ARG A 64 -20.50 -20.00 -6.00
C ARG A 64 -19.61 -21.10 -5.43
N GLU A 65 -19.11 -21.98 -6.30
CA GLU A 65 -18.29 -23.12 -5.85
C GLU A 65 -16.97 -22.69 -5.23
N PHE A 66 -16.37 -21.58 -5.70
CA PHE A 66 -15.18 -21.02 -5.04
C PHE A 66 -15.48 -20.57 -3.62
N ILE A 67 -16.65 -19.94 -3.39
CA ILE A 67 -17.08 -19.49 -2.05
C ILE A 67 -17.33 -20.70 -1.15
N LYS A 68 -18.03 -21.74 -1.64
CA LYS A 68 -18.33 -22.95 -0.87
C LYS A 68 -17.06 -23.71 -0.47
N ASN A 69 -16.10 -23.78 -1.40
CA ASN A 69 -14.87 -24.56 -1.23
C ASN A 69 -13.76 -23.80 -0.50
N ALA A 70 -13.90 -22.48 -0.30
CA ALA A 70 -12.94 -21.70 0.48
C ALA A 70 -12.97 -22.08 1.95
N ASP A 71 -11.80 -22.14 2.58
CA ASP A 71 -11.65 -22.28 4.03
C ASP A 71 -11.79 -20.92 4.70
N ILE A 72 -11.23 -19.88 4.09
CA ILE A 72 -11.20 -18.49 4.60
C ILE A 72 -11.48 -17.54 3.44
N ILE A 73 -12.28 -16.50 3.73
CA ILE A 73 -12.56 -15.43 2.77
C ILE A 73 -11.94 -14.13 3.27
N ILE A 74 -11.11 -13.53 2.42
CA ILE A 74 -10.45 -12.24 2.67
C ILE A 74 -11.09 -11.18 1.77
N SER A 75 -11.31 -9.98 2.30
CA SER A 75 -11.75 -8.85 1.51
C SER A 75 -11.27 -7.52 2.06
N HIS A 76 -11.36 -6.47 1.24
CA HIS A 76 -10.98 -5.12 1.62
C HIS A 76 -11.85 -4.05 0.93
N LEU A 77 -11.72 -2.81 1.40
CA LEU A 77 -12.34 -1.62 0.80
C LEU A 77 -13.84 -1.83 0.47
N ASP A 78 -14.26 -1.37 -0.70
CA ASP A 78 -15.68 -1.32 -1.11
C ASP A 78 -16.34 -2.70 -1.24
N ARG A 79 -15.55 -3.77 -1.41
CA ARG A 79 -16.08 -5.13 -1.57
C ARG A 79 -16.34 -5.84 -0.26
N ALA A 80 -15.75 -5.35 0.83
CA ALA A 80 -15.85 -6.00 2.13
C ALA A 80 -17.30 -6.22 2.60
N GLY A 81 -18.22 -5.29 2.35
CA GLY A 81 -19.63 -5.46 2.71
C GLY A 81 -20.31 -6.63 1.99
N LYS A 82 -20.11 -6.74 0.66
CA LYS A 82 -20.63 -7.88 -0.13
C LYS A 82 -19.98 -9.21 0.28
N ALA A 83 -18.67 -9.21 0.48
CA ALA A 83 -17.93 -10.38 0.91
C ALA A 83 -18.43 -10.87 2.27
N PHE A 84 -18.65 -9.97 3.20
CA PHE A 84 -19.20 -10.28 4.52
C PHE A 84 -20.59 -10.97 4.42
N ASN A 85 -21.52 -10.42 3.63
CA ASN A 85 -22.84 -11.04 3.42
C ASN A 85 -22.74 -12.44 2.82
N LEU A 86 -21.78 -12.68 1.93
CA LEU A 86 -21.52 -14.02 1.39
C LEU A 86 -20.94 -14.94 2.46
N CYS A 87 -20.08 -14.46 3.33
CA CYS A 87 -19.58 -15.22 4.45
C CYS A 87 -20.69 -15.63 5.42
N GLU A 88 -21.67 -14.77 5.69
CA GLU A 88 -22.86 -15.12 6.47
C GLU A 88 -23.70 -16.21 5.78
N LEU A 89 -23.97 -16.06 4.48
CA LEU A 89 -24.76 -17.01 3.69
C LEU A 89 -24.12 -18.40 3.66
N TYR A 90 -22.81 -18.46 3.46
CA TYR A 90 -22.05 -19.71 3.31
C TYR A 90 -21.34 -20.18 4.60
N LYS A 91 -21.55 -19.48 5.72
CA LYS A 91 -20.95 -19.77 7.03
C LYS A 91 -19.42 -19.88 6.99
N LYS A 92 -18.77 -18.96 6.25
CA LYS A 92 -17.31 -18.91 6.10
C LYS A 92 -16.68 -17.86 7.02
N PRO A 93 -15.49 -18.11 7.57
CA PRO A 93 -14.76 -17.08 8.31
C PRO A 93 -14.43 -15.91 7.38
N PHE A 94 -14.57 -14.70 7.91
CA PHE A 94 -14.33 -13.45 7.18
C PHE A 94 -13.12 -12.72 7.75
N VAL A 95 -12.14 -12.41 6.90
CA VAL A 95 -10.97 -11.60 7.23
C VAL A 95 -11.03 -10.29 6.48
N PHE A 96 -11.07 -9.19 7.22
CA PHE A 96 -11.08 -7.84 6.66
C PHE A 96 -9.69 -7.22 6.71
N VAL A 97 -9.16 -6.79 5.54
CA VAL A 97 -7.90 -6.05 5.48
C VAL A 97 -8.16 -4.55 5.52
N VAL A 98 -7.68 -3.90 6.57
CA VAL A 98 -7.82 -2.46 6.82
C VAL A 98 -6.71 -1.71 6.09
N HIS A 99 -7.08 -0.83 5.15
CA HIS A 99 -6.15 0.04 4.42
C HIS A 99 -6.25 1.52 4.79
N ASN A 100 -7.29 1.89 5.54
CA ASN A 100 -7.53 3.27 5.94
C ASN A 100 -8.38 3.33 7.21
N THR A 101 -8.59 4.51 7.74
CA THR A 101 -9.39 4.75 8.95
C THR A 101 -10.87 5.04 8.65
N ASN A 102 -11.38 4.63 7.50
CA ASN A 102 -12.81 4.68 7.22
C ASN A 102 -13.50 3.50 7.92
N PRO A 103 -14.44 3.74 8.86
CA PRO A 103 -15.01 2.69 9.67
C PRO A 103 -15.88 1.73 8.84
N MET A 104 -15.69 0.44 9.08
CA MET A 104 -16.54 -0.62 8.56
C MET A 104 -17.56 -1.03 9.61
N ASN A 105 -18.75 -0.46 9.54
CA ASN A 105 -19.76 -0.61 10.59
C ASN A 105 -20.18 -2.05 10.84
N ILE A 106 -20.22 -2.93 9.82
CA ILE A 106 -20.58 -4.35 9.98
C ILE A 106 -19.67 -5.09 10.96
N LEU A 107 -18.43 -4.66 11.14
CA LEU A 107 -17.52 -5.24 12.13
C LEU A 107 -17.85 -4.84 13.58
N LYS A 108 -18.71 -3.85 13.78
CA LYS A 108 -19.15 -3.38 15.11
C LYS A 108 -20.33 -4.18 15.66
N TYR A 109 -21.13 -4.81 14.80
CA TYR A 109 -22.26 -5.62 15.20
C TYR A 109 -21.82 -7.04 15.55
N LYS A 110 -22.64 -7.80 16.29
CA LYS A 110 -22.40 -9.23 16.59
C LYS A 110 -22.98 -10.09 15.45
N PRO A 111 -22.23 -10.40 14.38
CA PRO A 111 -22.69 -11.26 13.31
C PRO A 111 -22.67 -12.72 13.72
N GLN A 112 -23.37 -13.57 12.98
CA GLN A 112 -23.34 -15.02 13.14
C GLN A 112 -22.05 -15.64 12.56
N VAL A 113 -21.22 -14.87 11.88
CA VAL A 113 -19.97 -15.28 11.23
C VAL A 113 -18.77 -14.89 12.06
N ARG A 114 -17.78 -15.77 12.13
CA ARG A 114 -16.47 -15.48 12.69
C ARG A 114 -15.77 -14.42 11.83
N ARG A 115 -15.31 -13.35 12.45
CA ARG A 115 -14.71 -12.20 11.79
C ARG A 115 -13.37 -11.86 12.40
N TYR A 116 -12.46 -11.46 11.53
CA TYR A 116 -11.07 -11.22 11.86
C TYR A 116 -10.55 -10.01 11.09
N VAL A 117 -9.48 -9.41 11.56
CA VAL A 117 -8.93 -8.18 10.94
C VAL A 117 -7.43 -8.29 10.73
N VAL A 118 -6.99 -7.86 9.58
CA VAL A 118 -5.59 -7.57 9.28
C VAL A 118 -5.44 -6.06 9.13
N TYR A 119 -4.70 -5.43 10.02
CA TYR A 119 -4.40 -4.00 9.97
C TYR A 119 -3.13 -3.74 9.20
N ASN A 120 -3.10 -2.70 8.37
CA ASN A 120 -1.92 -2.35 7.59
C ASN A 120 -0.87 -1.53 8.36
N SER A 121 -1.14 -1.19 9.62
CA SER A 121 -0.24 -0.45 10.51
C SER A 121 -0.71 -0.50 11.95
N GLU A 122 0.15 -0.26 12.91
CA GLU A 122 -0.22 -0.08 14.31
C GLU A 122 -1.12 1.16 14.48
N TYR A 123 -0.89 2.20 13.66
CA TYR A 123 -1.78 3.36 13.60
C TYR A 123 -3.22 2.97 13.28
N THR A 124 -3.46 2.20 12.20
CA THR A 124 -4.82 1.79 11.83
C THR A 124 -5.45 0.85 12.85
N LYS A 125 -4.65 -0.01 13.49
CA LYS A 125 -5.11 -0.88 14.58
C LYS A 125 -5.58 -0.06 15.78
N LYS A 126 -4.79 0.92 16.20
CA LYS A 126 -5.12 1.81 17.32
C LYS A 126 -6.37 2.66 17.03
N ASP A 127 -6.47 3.19 15.81
CA ASP A 127 -7.55 4.10 15.42
C ASP A 127 -8.88 3.36 15.21
N MET A 128 -8.86 2.21 14.54
CA MET A 128 -10.06 1.44 14.23
C MET A 128 -10.52 0.55 15.37
N ASN A 129 -9.61 -0.07 16.09
CA ASN A 129 -9.85 -0.90 17.28
C ASN A 129 -11.11 -1.78 17.20
N TYR A 130 -11.21 -2.60 16.14
CA TYR A 130 -12.37 -3.46 15.94
C TYR A 130 -12.48 -4.53 17.04
N PRO A 131 -13.70 -4.84 17.55
CA PRO A 131 -13.93 -5.82 18.62
C PRO A 131 -13.89 -7.27 18.10
N CYS A 132 -12.80 -7.65 17.45
CA CYS A 132 -12.56 -9.00 16.94
C CYS A 132 -11.04 -9.26 16.88
N PRO A 133 -10.61 -10.53 16.88
CA PRO A 133 -9.19 -10.86 16.78
C PRO A 133 -8.55 -10.27 15.53
N GLY A 134 -7.32 -9.79 15.64
CA GLY A 134 -6.62 -9.19 14.50
C GLY A 134 -5.12 -9.13 14.68
N VAL A 135 -4.43 -9.04 13.56
CA VAL A 135 -2.97 -8.90 13.46
C VAL A 135 -2.60 -7.67 12.66
N VAL A 136 -1.39 -7.17 12.86
CA VAL A 136 -0.80 -6.15 11.99
C VAL A 136 0.10 -6.84 10.97
N VAL A 137 -0.08 -6.46 9.71
CA VAL A 137 0.81 -6.81 8.60
C VAL A 137 1.06 -5.52 7.83
N HIS A 138 2.23 -4.95 7.98
CA HIS A 138 2.59 -3.77 7.21
C HIS A 138 2.63 -4.11 5.72
N PRO A 139 2.24 -3.17 4.81
CA PRO A 139 2.25 -3.41 3.37
C PRO A 139 3.59 -3.94 2.90
N PRO A 140 3.69 -5.23 2.52
CA PRO A 140 4.97 -5.83 2.18
C PRO A 140 5.54 -5.19 0.92
N VAL A 141 6.85 -4.95 0.90
CA VAL A 141 7.57 -4.42 -0.26
C VAL A 141 8.71 -5.37 -0.60
N ASP A 142 8.64 -5.98 -1.78
CA ASP A 142 9.77 -6.76 -2.32
C ASP A 142 10.83 -5.79 -2.87
N GLY A 143 11.97 -5.69 -2.18
CA GLY A 143 13.06 -4.79 -2.57
C GLY A 143 13.57 -5.02 -4.00
N LYS A 144 13.53 -6.26 -4.52
CA LYS A 144 13.96 -6.58 -5.88
C LYS A 144 13.10 -5.90 -6.94
N ARG A 145 11.81 -5.68 -6.65
CA ARG A 145 10.85 -5.03 -7.54
C ARG A 145 11.10 -3.52 -7.70
N TYR A 146 11.68 -2.88 -6.68
CA TYR A 146 11.80 -1.41 -6.63
C TYR A 146 13.24 -0.89 -6.68
N LYS A 147 14.23 -1.77 -6.47
CA LYS A 147 15.64 -1.36 -6.43
C LYS A 147 16.13 -0.85 -7.79
N VAL A 148 16.74 0.34 -7.76
CA VAL A 148 17.43 0.94 -8.90
C VAL A 148 18.91 1.16 -8.59
N GLY A 149 19.77 0.96 -9.59
CA GLY A 149 21.23 1.11 -9.44
C GLY A 149 21.67 2.58 -9.48
N ARG A 150 20.98 3.43 -10.26
CA ARG A 150 21.25 4.86 -10.39
C ARG A 150 20.00 5.65 -10.06
N ARG A 151 20.18 6.72 -9.28
CA ARG A 151 19.14 7.68 -8.93
C ARG A 151 19.22 8.87 -9.90
N GLY A 152 18.06 9.44 -10.21
CA GLY A 152 17.94 10.64 -11.04
C GLY A 152 18.18 11.93 -10.26
N SER A 153 17.73 13.03 -10.86
CA SER A 153 17.86 14.39 -10.32
C SER A 153 16.53 14.99 -9.86
N LYS A 154 15.38 14.35 -10.18
CA LYS A 154 14.06 14.96 -10.01
C LYS A 154 13.52 14.84 -8.57
N LEU A 155 12.74 15.86 -8.19
CA LEU A 155 11.92 15.87 -6.99
C LEU A 155 10.55 15.28 -7.34
N THR A 156 10.16 14.16 -6.74
CA THR A 156 9.06 13.34 -7.24
C THR A 156 7.89 13.26 -6.25
N LEU A 157 6.66 13.41 -6.73
CA LEU A 157 5.43 13.03 -6.05
C LEU A 157 4.76 11.89 -6.81
N VAL A 158 4.32 10.86 -6.10
CA VAL A 158 3.51 9.76 -6.66
C VAL A 158 2.08 9.87 -6.16
N ASN A 159 1.15 9.82 -7.10
CA ASN A 159 -0.27 10.04 -6.98
C ASN A 159 -0.65 11.52 -6.79
N LEU A 160 -1.09 12.14 -7.88
CA LEU A 160 -1.48 13.55 -7.95
C LEU A 160 -2.91 13.82 -7.45
N PHE A 161 -3.39 12.98 -6.55
CA PHE A 161 -4.67 13.17 -5.87
C PHE A 161 -4.52 14.23 -4.78
N HIS A 162 -5.49 15.14 -4.62
CA HIS A 162 -5.40 16.27 -3.68
C HIS A 162 -4.97 15.86 -2.25
N ARG A 163 -5.49 14.73 -1.73
CA ARG A 163 -5.13 14.23 -0.40
C ARG A 163 -3.67 13.77 -0.28
N LYS A 164 -2.98 13.57 -1.39
CA LYS A 164 -1.54 13.28 -1.44
C LYS A 164 -0.67 14.54 -1.44
N GLY A 165 -1.31 15.73 -1.35
CA GLY A 165 -0.63 17.01 -1.21
C GLY A 165 -0.13 17.59 -2.54
N THR A 166 -0.84 17.33 -3.64
CA THR A 166 -0.49 17.85 -4.96
C THR A 166 -0.34 19.36 -4.98
N ALA A 167 -1.22 20.08 -4.27
CA ALA A 167 -1.13 21.55 -4.18
C ALA A 167 0.20 22.01 -3.56
N THR A 168 0.63 21.38 -2.48
CA THR A 168 1.91 21.67 -1.82
C THR A 168 3.09 21.35 -2.74
N PHE A 169 3.06 20.20 -3.41
CA PHE A 169 4.08 19.82 -4.40
C PHE A 169 4.21 20.87 -5.51
N GLN A 170 3.09 21.33 -6.04
CA GLN A 170 3.08 22.36 -7.10
C GLN A 170 3.58 23.72 -6.59
N GLN A 171 3.27 24.08 -5.34
CA GLN A 171 3.81 25.29 -4.74
C GLN A 171 5.33 25.21 -4.54
N ILE A 172 5.86 24.07 -4.07
CA ILE A 172 7.30 23.84 -3.95
C ILE A 172 7.97 23.98 -5.33
N ALA A 173 7.37 23.41 -6.39
CA ALA A 173 7.90 23.51 -7.75
C ALA A 173 7.99 24.96 -8.24
N ARG A 174 6.98 25.80 -7.94
CA ARG A 174 7.01 27.24 -8.27
C ARG A 174 8.07 28.01 -7.47
N LEU A 175 8.35 27.61 -6.22
CA LEU A 175 9.38 28.22 -5.37
C LEU A 175 10.80 27.80 -5.78
N MET A 176 10.95 26.73 -6.56
CA MET A 176 12.25 26.18 -7.00
C MET A 176 12.30 26.02 -8.52
N PRO A 177 12.25 27.12 -9.29
CA PRO A 177 12.13 27.08 -10.76
C PRO A 177 13.35 26.43 -11.44
N ASP A 178 14.51 26.38 -10.75
CA ASP A 178 15.76 25.81 -11.26
C ASP A 178 15.90 24.31 -10.95
N ARG A 179 14.85 23.66 -10.42
CA ARG A 179 14.81 22.24 -10.11
C ARG A 179 13.79 21.52 -10.97
N ASP A 180 14.11 20.30 -11.38
CA ASP A 180 13.19 19.45 -12.10
C ASP A 180 12.30 18.65 -11.16
N PHE A 181 11.01 18.64 -11.44
CA PHE A 181 10.00 17.92 -10.72
C PHE A 181 9.35 16.84 -11.59
N LEU A 182 8.92 15.74 -10.93
CA LEU A 182 8.19 14.65 -11.56
C LEU A 182 6.90 14.38 -10.78
N GLY A 183 5.76 14.65 -11.39
CA GLY A 183 4.46 14.24 -10.89
C GLY A 183 4.03 12.93 -11.55
N VAL A 184 3.81 11.88 -10.79
CA VAL A 184 3.35 10.59 -11.32
C VAL A 184 1.89 10.37 -10.96
N GLU A 185 1.04 10.04 -11.93
CA GLU A 185 -0.37 9.75 -11.70
C GLU A 185 -0.54 8.51 -10.83
N GLY A 186 -1.54 8.53 -9.97
CA GLY A 186 -1.90 7.40 -9.12
C GLY A 186 -2.95 6.49 -9.76
N GLY A 187 -3.17 5.30 -9.17
CA GLY A 187 -4.20 4.36 -9.61
C GLY A 187 -5.63 4.75 -9.19
N TYR A 188 -5.83 5.83 -8.44
CA TYR A 188 -7.14 6.25 -7.96
C TYR A 188 -7.22 7.75 -7.70
N GLY A 189 -8.45 8.27 -7.66
CA GLY A 189 -8.74 9.69 -7.42
C GLY A 189 -8.54 10.57 -8.65
N LYS A 190 -9.07 11.78 -8.57
CA LYS A 190 -8.86 12.77 -9.63
C LYS A 190 -7.42 13.28 -9.57
N GLN A 191 -6.69 13.12 -10.65
CA GLN A 191 -5.30 13.59 -10.75
C GLN A 191 -5.27 15.08 -11.10
N GLU A 192 -4.61 15.88 -10.29
CA GLU A 192 -4.53 17.34 -10.44
C GLU A 192 -3.18 17.73 -11.03
N LYS A 193 -3.20 18.36 -12.22
CA LYS A 193 -1.99 18.73 -12.97
C LYS A 193 -2.09 20.18 -13.41
N ASP A 194 -1.29 21.04 -12.79
CA ASP A 194 -1.09 22.41 -13.26
C ASP A 194 0.02 22.47 -14.31
N VAL A 195 -0.09 23.39 -15.25
CA VAL A 195 0.99 23.66 -16.18
C VAL A 195 2.08 24.48 -15.49
N ILE A 196 3.16 23.80 -15.08
CA ILE A 196 4.32 24.41 -14.41
C ILE A 196 5.57 24.03 -15.20
N LYS A 197 6.37 25.02 -15.61
CA LYS A 197 7.48 24.87 -16.57
C LYS A 197 8.49 23.77 -16.18
N ASN A 198 8.78 23.62 -14.91
CA ASN A 198 9.78 22.67 -14.38
C ASN A 198 9.14 21.38 -13.81
N VAL A 199 7.87 21.11 -14.11
CA VAL A 199 7.18 19.87 -13.72
C VAL A 199 6.91 19.01 -14.96
N THR A 200 7.42 17.79 -14.96
CA THR A 200 7.05 16.75 -15.93
C THR A 200 6.00 15.83 -15.29
N TYR A 201 4.98 15.47 -16.04
CA TYR A 201 3.96 14.51 -15.59
C TYR A 201 4.14 13.18 -16.31
N MET A 202 3.97 12.09 -15.56
CA MET A 202 4.01 10.71 -16.04
C MET A 202 2.70 10.03 -15.69
N GLU A 203 2.17 9.24 -16.60
CA GLU A 203 0.99 8.39 -16.35
C GLU A 203 1.28 7.33 -15.29
N ASN A 204 0.21 6.78 -14.70
CA ASN A 204 0.32 5.65 -13.78
C ASN A 204 1.08 4.49 -14.46
N THR A 205 2.01 3.91 -13.74
CA THR A 205 2.85 2.83 -14.27
C THR A 205 3.02 1.69 -13.25
N PRO A 206 2.96 0.42 -13.69
CA PRO A 206 3.33 -0.72 -12.87
C PRO A 206 4.83 -0.83 -12.63
N ASP A 207 5.64 -0.22 -13.50
CA ASP A 207 7.09 -0.25 -13.42
C ASP A 207 7.62 0.98 -12.65
N MET A 208 7.57 0.88 -11.33
CA MET A 208 8.06 1.94 -10.44
C MET A 208 9.59 2.15 -10.52
N LYS A 209 10.36 1.21 -11.09
CA LYS A 209 11.80 1.45 -11.35
C LYS A 209 12.00 2.60 -12.32
N LYS A 210 11.10 2.79 -13.30
CA LYS A 210 11.13 3.96 -14.21
C LYS A 210 10.95 5.27 -13.47
N VAL A 211 10.19 5.28 -12.38
CA VAL A 211 9.99 6.45 -11.53
C VAL A 211 11.22 6.66 -10.64
N TYR A 212 11.61 5.64 -9.86
CA TYR A 212 12.70 5.78 -8.90
C TYR A 212 14.07 6.00 -9.53
N SER A 213 14.32 5.54 -10.77
CA SER A 213 15.54 5.83 -11.50
C SER A 213 15.70 7.32 -11.89
N GLN A 214 14.60 8.09 -11.94
CA GLN A 214 14.58 9.52 -12.19
C GLN A 214 14.54 10.34 -10.89
N THR A 215 14.24 9.70 -9.76
CA THR A 215 13.98 10.37 -8.47
C THR A 215 15.27 10.60 -7.70
N ARG A 216 15.53 11.84 -7.29
CA ARG A 216 16.55 12.21 -6.31
C ARG A 216 15.97 12.23 -4.90
N ILE A 217 14.80 12.84 -4.72
CA ILE A 217 14.09 12.97 -3.45
C ILE A 217 12.62 12.66 -3.70
N LEU A 218 12.01 11.83 -2.87
CA LEU A 218 10.57 11.61 -2.87
C LEU A 218 9.90 12.62 -1.93
N LEU A 219 8.89 13.33 -2.43
CA LEU A 219 8.08 14.27 -1.66
C LEU A 219 6.72 13.65 -1.37
N MET A 220 6.33 13.61 -0.10
CA MET A 220 5.05 13.07 0.35
C MET A 220 4.31 14.06 1.25
N PRO A 221 3.81 15.18 0.70
CA PRO A 221 3.06 16.18 1.48
C PRO A 221 1.61 15.74 1.74
N SER A 222 1.42 14.45 1.98
CA SER A 222 0.11 13.83 2.14
C SER A 222 -0.62 14.33 3.38
N LEU A 223 -1.90 14.68 3.23
CA LEU A 223 -2.76 15.04 4.35
C LEU A 223 -3.18 13.82 5.17
N TYR A 224 -3.09 12.64 4.57
CA TYR A 224 -3.42 11.35 5.18
C TYR A 224 -2.60 10.22 4.55
N GLU A 225 -2.00 9.40 5.38
CA GLU A 225 -1.41 8.11 5.04
C GLU A 225 -1.65 7.12 6.17
N SER A 226 -2.13 5.95 5.84
CA SER A 226 -2.28 4.86 6.81
C SER A 226 -0.96 4.14 7.11
N TYR A 227 -0.04 4.11 6.13
CA TYR A 227 1.33 3.60 6.26
C TYR A 227 2.30 4.33 5.34
N GLY A 228 1.96 4.50 4.05
CA GLY A 228 2.83 5.15 3.07
C GLY A 228 3.74 4.17 2.34
N ARG A 229 3.19 3.14 1.71
CA ARG A 229 3.94 2.13 0.95
C ARG A 229 4.97 2.74 -0.03
N THR A 230 4.61 3.80 -0.75
CA THR A 230 5.49 4.51 -1.68
C THR A 230 6.77 5.04 -1.00
N ALA A 231 6.67 5.47 0.27
CA ALA A 231 7.85 5.85 1.05
C ALA A 231 8.81 4.66 1.21
N VAL A 232 8.28 3.50 1.61
CA VAL A 232 9.08 2.27 1.80
C VAL A 232 9.73 1.83 0.50
N GLU A 233 9.02 1.91 -0.62
CA GLU A 233 9.56 1.61 -1.96
C GLU A 233 10.76 2.49 -2.32
N ALA A 234 10.73 3.78 -1.98
CA ALA A 234 11.85 4.71 -2.21
C ALA A 234 13.07 4.36 -1.32
N LEU A 235 12.83 3.95 -0.06
CA LEU A 235 13.90 3.55 0.87
C LEU A 235 14.76 2.40 0.33
N VAL A 236 14.21 1.50 -0.49
CA VAL A 236 14.91 0.37 -1.12
C VAL A 236 16.19 0.81 -1.83
N SER A 237 16.12 1.94 -2.50
CA SER A 237 17.24 2.53 -3.27
C SER A 237 17.97 3.64 -2.52
N GLY A 238 17.68 3.83 -1.23
CA GLY A 238 18.25 4.90 -0.44
C GLY A 238 17.85 6.30 -0.95
N ILE A 239 16.66 6.44 -1.54
CA ILE A 239 16.11 7.74 -1.95
C ILE A 239 15.59 8.45 -0.70
N PRO A 240 16.11 9.64 -0.33
CA PRO A 240 15.57 10.42 0.76
C PRO A 240 14.08 10.74 0.57
N VAL A 241 13.32 10.65 1.66
CA VAL A 241 11.89 10.95 1.69
C VAL A 241 11.65 12.15 2.60
N ILE A 242 11.11 13.24 2.02
CA ILE A 242 10.56 14.36 2.78
C ILE A 242 9.05 14.16 2.83
N ALA A 243 8.48 14.15 4.02
CA ALA A 243 7.11 13.74 4.23
C ALA A 243 6.36 14.65 5.22
N ALA A 244 5.04 14.76 5.06
CA ALA A 244 4.21 15.31 6.10
C ALA A 244 4.17 14.35 7.31
N PRO A 245 4.09 14.86 8.57
CA PRO A 245 4.19 14.03 9.77
C PRO A 245 2.90 13.27 10.10
N THR A 246 2.28 12.62 9.11
CA THR A 246 1.12 11.75 9.35
C THR A 246 1.52 10.53 10.19
N PRO A 247 0.61 9.97 11.01
CA PRO A 247 0.93 8.81 11.84
C PRO A 247 1.51 7.64 11.04
N GLY A 248 0.92 7.30 9.90
CA GLY A 248 1.42 6.19 9.07
C GLY A 248 2.80 6.46 8.46
N LEU A 249 3.11 7.70 8.04
CA LEU A 249 4.45 8.04 7.54
C LEU A 249 5.51 8.08 8.65
N LYS A 250 5.13 8.50 9.87
CA LYS A 250 6.02 8.38 11.03
C LYS A 250 6.33 6.92 11.35
N GLU A 251 5.32 6.05 11.29
CA GLU A 251 5.48 4.62 11.52
C GLU A 251 6.38 3.96 10.47
N SER A 252 6.15 4.23 9.18
CA SER A 252 6.92 3.61 8.10
C SER A 252 8.35 4.14 7.99
N LEU A 253 8.55 5.44 8.12
CA LEU A 253 9.85 6.08 7.91
C LEU A 253 10.74 6.09 9.16
N GLY A 254 10.16 6.20 10.37
CA GLY A 254 10.93 6.35 11.61
C GLY A 254 11.96 7.48 11.49
N GLU A 255 13.18 7.23 11.96
CA GLU A 255 14.31 8.17 11.94
C GLU A 255 14.89 8.45 10.53
N ALA A 256 14.44 7.70 9.52
CA ALA A 256 14.84 7.92 8.13
C ALA A 256 13.94 8.96 7.41
N GLY A 257 12.83 9.38 8.02
CA GLY A 257 11.96 10.42 7.47
C GLY A 257 12.50 11.83 7.77
N ILE A 258 12.40 12.72 6.78
CA ILE A 258 12.53 14.16 6.99
C ILE A 258 11.11 14.72 7.00
N PHE A 259 10.68 15.31 8.13
CA PHE A 259 9.29 15.72 8.28
C PHE A 259 9.14 17.24 8.18
N CYS A 260 8.19 17.67 7.32
CA CYS A 260 7.82 19.06 7.09
C CYS A 260 6.31 19.21 7.16
N ASP A 261 5.82 20.35 7.59
CA ASP A 261 4.40 20.68 7.62
C ASP A 261 3.85 20.77 6.17
N ALA A 262 2.78 20.02 5.90
CA ALA A 262 2.17 20.00 4.56
C ALA A 262 1.68 21.38 4.10
N GLU A 263 1.33 22.27 5.03
CA GLU A 263 0.81 23.61 4.74
C GLU A 263 1.90 24.68 4.62
N LYS A 264 3.18 24.30 4.82
CA LYS A 264 4.33 25.23 4.81
C LYS A 264 5.35 24.88 3.72
N PRO A 265 5.11 25.18 2.45
CA PRO A 265 6.02 24.84 1.35
C PRO A 265 7.46 25.33 1.54
N ALA A 266 7.68 26.42 2.30
CA ALA A 266 9.00 26.94 2.60
C ALA A 266 9.84 25.95 3.43
N GLU A 267 9.26 25.21 4.37
CA GLU A 267 9.98 24.19 5.14
C GLU A 267 10.52 23.08 4.22
N TRP A 268 9.74 22.72 3.20
CA TRP A 268 10.13 21.72 2.19
C TRP A 268 11.30 22.21 1.35
N VAL A 269 11.25 23.48 0.92
CA VAL A 269 12.36 24.11 0.16
C VAL A 269 13.66 24.06 0.98
N GLU A 270 13.61 24.41 2.24
CA GLU A 270 14.80 24.37 3.14
C GLU A 270 15.30 22.93 3.35
N ALA A 271 14.41 21.97 3.52
CA ALA A 271 14.77 20.55 3.64
C ALA A 271 15.42 20.01 2.36
N ILE A 272 14.89 20.39 1.18
CA ILE A 272 15.47 20.03 -0.11
C ILE A 272 16.86 20.63 -0.28
N LYS A 273 17.05 21.92 0.03
CA LYS A 273 18.35 22.61 -0.04
C LYS A 273 19.41 21.98 0.88
N LYS A 274 19.03 21.52 2.07
CA LYS A 274 19.95 20.79 2.96
C LYS A 274 20.48 19.51 2.33
N LEU A 275 19.67 18.84 1.50
CA LEU A 275 20.07 17.64 0.76
C LEU A 275 20.89 17.95 -0.51
N ASP A 276 21.21 19.22 -0.81
CA ASP A 276 22.17 19.57 -1.86
C ASP A 276 23.61 19.28 -1.43
N ASP A 277 23.90 19.36 -0.12
CA ASP A 277 25.18 18.93 0.43
C ASP A 277 25.37 17.42 0.23
N PRO A 278 26.44 16.98 -0.47
CA PRO A 278 26.67 15.59 -0.78
C PRO A 278 26.81 14.69 0.45
N GLU A 279 27.42 15.19 1.53
CA GLU A 279 27.61 14.40 2.75
C GLU A 279 26.29 14.26 3.54
N VAL A 280 25.48 15.32 3.59
CA VAL A 280 24.14 15.26 4.18
C VAL A 280 23.25 14.30 3.38
N TYR A 281 23.29 14.38 2.05
CA TYR A 281 22.54 13.46 1.18
C TYR A 281 22.95 12.00 1.38
N LYS A 282 24.27 11.74 1.41
CA LYS A 282 24.84 10.40 1.61
C LYS A 282 24.45 9.81 2.98
N ALA A 283 24.54 10.61 4.03
CA ALA A 283 24.14 10.22 5.38
C ALA A 283 22.64 9.88 5.43
N GLN A 284 21.80 10.71 4.81
CA GLN A 284 20.36 10.48 4.74
C GLN A 284 20.01 9.24 3.91
N SER A 285 20.67 9.05 2.76
CA SER A 285 20.51 7.86 1.91
C SER A 285 20.87 6.57 2.67
N LYS A 286 21.90 6.62 3.52
CA LYS A 286 22.29 5.49 4.39
C LYS A 286 21.18 5.16 5.38
N LYS A 287 20.62 6.17 6.09
CA LYS A 287 19.47 5.98 6.99
C LYS A 287 18.28 5.31 6.26
N CYS A 288 17.99 5.73 5.03
CA CYS A 288 16.92 5.15 4.21
C CYS A 288 17.15 3.65 3.96
N THR A 289 18.36 3.26 3.54
CA THR A 289 18.67 1.85 3.29
C THR A 289 18.70 1.01 4.55
N GLU A 290 19.16 1.55 5.67
CA GLU A 290 19.14 0.88 6.98
C GLU A 290 17.69 0.68 7.46
N ARG A 291 16.83 1.68 7.30
CA ARG A 291 15.41 1.56 7.62
C ARG A 291 14.73 0.49 6.77
N PHE A 292 15.00 0.47 5.46
CA PHE A 292 14.44 -0.58 4.59
C PHE A 292 14.86 -1.98 5.03
N LYS A 293 16.14 -2.20 5.38
CA LYS A 293 16.62 -3.50 5.89
C LYS A 293 15.87 -3.94 7.15
N ALA A 294 15.59 -3.00 8.07
CA ALA A 294 14.81 -3.30 9.26
C ALA A 294 13.36 -3.69 8.90
N ILE A 295 12.72 -2.96 7.99
CA ILE A 295 11.37 -3.28 7.50
C ILE A 295 11.36 -4.66 6.79
N GLU A 296 12.36 -4.96 5.97
CA GLU A 296 12.47 -6.24 5.26
C GLU A 296 12.62 -7.43 6.22
N ALA A 297 13.40 -7.27 7.28
CA ALA A 297 13.53 -8.29 8.33
C ALA A 297 12.22 -8.51 9.11
N GLU A 298 11.48 -7.44 9.40
CA GLU A 298 10.19 -7.53 10.08
C GLU A 298 9.10 -8.12 9.17
N ARG A 299 9.13 -7.81 7.88
CA ARG A 299 8.19 -8.32 6.88
C ARG A 299 8.06 -9.84 6.89
N GLU A 300 9.17 -10.57 6.91
CA GLU A 300 9.14 -12.03 6.90
C GLU A 300 8.46 -12.59 8.16
N LYS A 301 8.75 -11.99 9.30
CA LYS A 301 8.13 -12.35 10.57
C LYS A 301 6.63 -12.06 10.60
N GLU A 302 6.21 -10.90 10.09
CA GLU A 302 4.79 -10.53 10.01
C GLU A 302 4.02 -11.44 9.05
N LEU A 303 4.58 -11.79 7.90
CA LEU A 303 3.95 -12.70 6.95
C LEU A 303 3.81 -14.12 7.52
N LYS A 304 4.80 -14.62 8.26
CA LYS A 304 4.68 -15.89 9.00
C LYS A 304 3.64 -15.79 10.12
N GLY A 305 3.59 -14.68 10.82
CA GLY A 305 2.55 -14.39 11.83
C GLY A 305 1.14 -14.34 11.22
N PHE A 306 1.01 -13.77 10.03
CA PHE A 306 -0.24 -13.77 9.27
C PHE A 306 -0.67 -15.18 8.86
N GLU A 307 0.23 -16.00 8.36
CA GLU A 307 -0.05 -17.39 8.03
C GLU A 307 -0.51 -18.18 9.28
N SER A 308 0.21 -18.04 10.40
CA SER A 308 -0.18 -18.66 11.67
C SER A 308 -1.57 -18.20 12.13
N PHE A 309 -1.88 -16.93 12.00
CA PHE A 309 -3.19 -16.37 12.31
C PHE A 309 -4.31 -17.00 11.44
N LEU A 310 -4.06 -17.20 10.14
CA LEU A 310 -5.00 -17.88 9.26
C LEU A 310 -5.16 -19.37 9.65
N PHE A 311 -4.09 -20.05 10.08
CA PHE A 311 -4.19 -21.41 10.60
C PHE A 311 -5.04 -21.50 11.87
N ASP A 312 -4.88 -20.56 12.80
CA ASP A 312 -5.70 -20.51 14.03
C ASP A 312 -7.18 -20.29 13.71
N ILE A 313 -7.48 -19.48 12.69
CA ILE A 313 -8.84 -19.31 12.17
C ILE A 313 -9.37 -20.63 11.57
N TYR A 314 -8.57 -21.28 10.73
CA TYR A 314 -8.92 -22.53 10.05
C TYR A 314 -9.17 -23.66 11.04
N GLU A 315 -8.33 -23.81 12.03
CA GLU A 315 -8.43 -24.85 13.07
C GLU A 315 -9.40 -24.50 14.21
N HIS A 316 -10.13 -23.39 14.11
CA HIS A 316 -11.11 -22.94 15.11
C HIS A 316 -10.51 -22.66 16.50
N LYS A 317 -9.25 -22.23 16.58
CA LYS A 317 -8.58 -21.91 17.85
C LYS A 317 -8.92 -20.52 18.38
N ILE A 318 -9.35 -19.62 17.48
CA ILE A 318 -9.74 -18.23 17.78
C ILE A 318 -11.07 -17.88 17.13
#